data_a8fbd0de60a6ff15d418e0bd14f6cd52
#
_entry.id   a8fbd0de60a6ff15d418e0bd14f6cd52
#
_cell.length_a   1.000
_cell.length_b   1.000
_cell.length_c   1.000
_cell.angle_alpha   90.00
_cell.angle_beta   90.00
_cell.angle_gamma   90.00
#
_symmetry.space_group_name_H-M   'P 1'
#
loop_
_entity.id
_entity.type
_entity.pdbx_description
1 polymer ?
#
loop_
_entity_poly.entity_id
_entity_poly.type
_entity_poly.pdbx_seq_one_letter_code
_entity_poly.pdbx_strand_id
1 'polypeptide(L)'
;MKIIITFCLLCTLCVTTSWAQVGIGTTDPQETLHVAGTNANIRIDGLNSVNNSMNLGGSNMYNVVVDADGDLSLSSVSGELSSEDSMIAPVVVQTTANSGMNSTELYSKSFTLTQKALVVITYYVSMDFEDTAGATIVDGRAKIAHNYWYLGDGTTPNTTKSYGMTSSVYFNSDTLTASGYVYNSRSVTIPLDAGTYSVHLNGAVFGGGLTSDAAFQVTFGAIDRLDIHAMYL
;
A
#
# COMPACT_ATOMS: atom_id res chain seq x y z
N MET A 1 9.97 47.59 -64.54
CA MET A 1 8.91 46.63 -64.17
C MET A 1 9.42 45.18 -64.00
N LYS A 2 10.25 44.68 -64.93
CA LYS A 2 10.79 43.28 -64.80
C LYS A 2 11.67 43.05 -63.55
N ILE A 3 12.51 44.01 -63.13
CA ILE A 3 13.39 43.95 -61.98
C ILE A 3 12.58 43.83 -60.63
N ILE A 4 11.49 44.63 -60.58
CA ILE A 4 10.62 44.59 -59.34
C ILE A 4 9.91 43.25 -59.21
N ILE A 5 9.45 42.67 -60.31
CA ILE A 5 8.80 41.36 -60.33
C ILE A 5 9.80 40.28 -59.93
N THR A 6 11.04 40.33 -60.41
CA THR A 6 12.09 39.38 -60.06
C THR A 6 12.47 39.48 -58.55
N PHE A 7 12.52 40.70 -58.02
CA PHE A 7 12.80 40.93 -56.59
C PHE A 7 11.66 40.47 -55.71
N CYS A 8 10.41 40.71 -56.08
CA CYS A 8 9.25 40.14 -55.34
C CYS A 8 9.19 38.65 -55.42
N LEU A 9 9.54 38.04 -56.55
CA LEU A 9 9.57 36.57 -56.68
C LEU A 9 10.70 35.95 -55.84
N LEU A 10 11.84 36.61 -55.70
CA LEU A 10 12.96 36.19 -54.86
C LEU A 10 12.63 36.30 -53.37
N CYS A 11 11.90 37.34 -52.96
CA CYS A 11 11.43 37.48 -51.58
C CYS A 11 10.37 36.44 -51.18
N THR A 12 9.50 36.03 -52.11
CA THR A 12 8.50 34.97 -51.83
C THR A 12 9.10 33.59 -51.77
N LEU A 13 10.27 33.34 -52.42
CA LEU A 13 10.99 32.05 -52.28
C LEU A 13 11.73 31.91 -50.95
N CYS A 14 11.94 33.00 -50.19
CA CYS A 14 12.60 32.94 -48.87
C CYS A 14 11.65 32.64 -47.72
N VAL A 15 10.35 32.43 -47.95
CA VAL A 15 9.42 31.98 -46.95
C VAL A 15 9.54 30.43 -46.85
N THR A 16 10.71 29.97 -46.42
CA THR A 16 10.85 28.61 -46.00
C THR A 16 9.98 28.40 -44.77
N THR A 17 9.20 27.34 -44.74
CA THR A 17 8.45 26.88 -43.56
C THR A 17 9.42 26.74 -42.39
N SER A 18 9.54 27.79 -41.56
CA SER A 18 10.28 27.69 -40.33
C SER A 18 9.43 26.84 -39.34
N TRP A 19 9.85 25.65 -39.11
CA TRP A 19 9.33 24.86 -38.02
C TRP A 19 9.81 25.55 -36.74
N ALA A 20 8.87 26.12 -35.98
CA ALA A 20 9.18 26.86 -34.76
C ALA A 20 9.48 25.86 -33.62
N GLN A 21 10.67 25.30 -33.65
CA GLN A 21 11.21 24.54 -32.52
C GLN A 21 11.82 25.50 -31.50
N VAL A 22 11.59 25.23 -30.22
CA VAL A 22 12.13 26.01 -29.11
C VAL A 22 13.30 25.25 -28.51
N GLY A 23 14.52 25.74 -28.72
CA GLY A 23 15.72 25.22 -28.05
C GLY A 23 16.13 26.16 -26.91
N ILE A 24 16.28 25.64 -25.72
CA ILE A 24 16.85 26.33 -24.56
C ILE A 24 18.21 25.69 -24.28
N GLY A 25 19.29 26.48 -24.46
CA GLY A 25 20.66 25.95 -24.27
C GLY A 25 21.18 25.11 -25.45
N THR A 26 20.46 25.05 -26.59
CA THR A 26 20.85 24.38 -27.83
C THR A 26 20.41 25.18 -29.04
N THR A 27 21.23 25.14 -30.09
CA THR A 27 20.92 25.72 -31.43
C THR A 27 20.42 24.64 -32.40
N ASP A 28 20.41 23.37 -31.99
CA ASP A 28 19.96 22.23 -32.78
C ASP A 28 18.92 21.42 -31.97
N PRO A 29 17.66 21.93 -31.86
CA PRO A 29 16.60 21.23 -31.13
C PRO A 29 16.22 19.93 -31.86
N GLN A 30 16.14 18.82 -31.10
CA GLN A 30 15.73 17.53 -31.62
C GLN A 30 14.22 17.28 -31.44
N GLU A 31 13.54 18.14 -30.66
CA GLU A 31 12.11 18.06 -30.34
C GLU A 31 11.49 19.48 -30.42
N THR A 32 10.17 19.57 -30.44
CA THR A 32 9.43 20.83 -30.46
C THR A 32 9.85 21.78 -29.33
N LEU A 33 10.08 21.22 -28.13
CA LEU A 33 10.75 21.90 -27.02
C LEU A 33 11.93 21.04 -26.57
N HIS A 34 13.15 21.57 -26.75
CA HIS A 34 14.38 20.90 -26.31
C HIS A 34 15.13 21.78 -25.31
N VAL A 35 15.23 21.31 -24.06
CA VAL A 35 16.03 21.95 -23.00
C VAL A 35 17.33 21.17 -22.83
N ALA A 36 18.47 21.75 -23.19
CA ALA A 36 19.78 21.14 -23.13
C ALA A 36 20.69 21.88 -22.13
N GLY A 37 21.53 21.09 -21.44
CA GLY A 37 22.52 21.60 -20.49
C GLY A 37 22.83 20.58 -19.40
N THR A 38 24.08 20.53 -18.93
CA THR A 38 24.55 19.54 -17.94
C THR A 38 23.80 19.64 -16.62
N ASN A 39 23.28 20.83 -16.27
CA ASN A 39 22.49 21.11 -15.05
C ASN A 39 21.20 21.86 -15.40
N ALA A 40 20.59 21.54 -16.56
CA ALA A 40 19.35 22.18 -16.97
C ALA A 40 18.18 21.73 -16.09
N ASN A 41 17.48 22.69 -15.48
CA ASN A 41 16.27 22.47 -14.71
C ASN A 41 15.11 23.22 -15.35
N ILE A 42 13.94 22.62 -15.30
CA ILE A 42 12.69 23.28 -15.69
C ILE A 42 11.98 23.74 -14.41
N ARG A 43 11.68 25.04 -14.32
CA ARG A 43 10.85 25.60 -13.26
C ARG A 43 9.47 25.93 -13.81
N ILE A 44 8.44 25.38 -13.18
CA ILE A 44 7.04 25.66 -13.51
C ILE A 44 6.41 26.32 -12.28
N ASP A 45 6.15 27.61 -12.35
CA ASP A 45 5.64 28.38 -11.21
C ASP A 45 4.24 27.94 -10.75
N GLY A 46 3.43 27.36 -11.64
CA GLY A 46 2.15 26.76 -11.29
C GLY A 46 2.26 25.53 -10.39
N LEU A 47 3.45 24.91 -10.25
CA LEU A 47 3.68 23.73 -9.42
C LEU A 47 4.39 24.04 -8.11
N ASN A 48 4.76 25.31 -7.85
CA ASN A 48 5.44 25.67 -6.60
C ASN A 48 4.45 25.78 -5.42
N SER A 49 4.99 25.85 -4.19
CA SER A 49 4.20 25.89 -2.95
C SER A 49 3.36 27.17 -2.75
N VAL A 50 3.60 28.22 -3.53
CA VAL A 50 2.82 29.47 -3.48
C VAL A 50 1.57 29.35 -4.33
N ASN A 51 1.69 28.71 -5.50
CA ASN A 51 0.64 28.65 -6.52
C ASN A 51 -0.14 27.34 -6.53
N ASN A 52 0.36 26.30 -5.87
CA ASN A 52 -0.26 24.98 -5.83
C ASN A 52 -0.41 24.51 -4.38
N SER A 53 -1.65 24.37 -3.92
CA SER A 53 -1.97 23.95 -2.54
C SER A 53 -1.54 22.52 -2.22
N MET A 54 -1.30 21.69 -3.23
CA MET A 54 -0.77 20.33 -3.03
C MET A 54 0.73 20.32 -2.71
N ASN A 55 1.45 21.40 -3.04
CA ASN A 55 2.85 21.55 -2.72
C ASN A 55 3.01 22.26 -1.36
N LEU A 56 3.25 21.50 -0.31
CA LEU A 56 3.42 22.03 1.05
C LEU A 56 4.77 22.74 1.28
N GLY A 57 5.65 22.76 0.27
CA GLY A 57 6.96 23.42 0.35
C GLY A 57 7.98 22.68 1.22
N GLY A 58 8.98 23.42 1.71
CA GLY A 58 10.06 22.85 2.51
C GLY A 58 11.00 21.95 1.71
N SER A 59 11.45 20.85 2.32
CA SER A 59 12.28 19.82 1.68
C SER A 59 11.48 18.69 1.01
N ASN A 60 10.16 18.82 0.93
CA ASN A 60 9.31 17.81 0.34
C ASN A 60 9.53 17.73 -1.17
N MET A 61 9.53 16.49 -1.70
CA MET A 61 9.55 16.22 -3.13
C MET A 61 8.19 15.69 -3.56
N TYR A 62 7.76 16.08 -4.76
CA TYR A 62 6.48 15.71 -5.34
C TYR A 62 6.68 15.09 -6.72
N ASN A 63 5.85 14.10 -7.05
CA ASN A 63 5.81 13.57 -8.40
C ASN A 63 5.02 14.52 -9.30
N VAL A 64 5.55 14.77 -10.48
CA VAL A 64 4.82 15.44 -11.56
C VAL A 64 4.23 14.36 -12.46
N VAL A 65 2.95 14.45 -12.71
CA VAL A 65 2.21 13.53 -13.58
C VAL A 65 1.61 14.30 -14.75
N VAL A 66 1.29 13.56 -15.82
CA VAL A 66 0.61 14.10 -16.99
C VAL A 66 -0.81 13.54 -16.99
N ASP A 67 -1.81 14.41 -17.11
CA ASP A 67 -3.20 14.01 -17.22
C ASP A 67 -3.60 13.61 -18.67
N ALA A 68 -4.87 13.27 -18.87
CA ALA A 68 -5.37 12.85 -20.17
C ALA A 68 -5.35 13.96 -21.24
N ASP A 69 -5.35 15.20 -20.83
CA ASP A 69 -5.30 16.39 -21.70
C ASP A 69 -3.84 16.81 -22.00
N GLY A 70 -2.87 16.19 -21.34
CA GLY A 70 -1.44 16.44 -21.50
C GLY A 70 -0.90 17.52 -20.55
N ASP A 71 -1.67 17.96 -19.58
CA ASP A 71 -1.25 18.96 -18.61
C ASP A 71 -0.39 18.35 -17.50
N LEU A 72 0.68 19.09 -17.12
CA LEU A 72 1.55 18.71 -16.01
C LEU A 72 0.94 19.17 -14.69
N SER A 73 0.71 18.22 -13.80
CA SER A 73 0.19 18.47 -12.45
C SER A 73 1.02 17.75 -11.38
N LEU A 74 0.88 18.17 -10.11
CA LEU A 74 1.42 17.40 -9.00
C LEU A 74 0.49 16.22 -8.70
N SER A 75 1.05 15.03 -8.62
CA SER A 75 0.28 13.94 -8.02
C SER A 75 0.16 14.18 -6.53
N SER A 76 -0.97 13.78 -5.94
CA SER A 76 -1.06 13.64 -4.50
C SER A 76 0.04 12.69 -4.04
N VAL A 77 0.72 13.06 -2.96
CA VAL A 77 1.88 12.32 -2.46
C VAL A 77 1.42 10.90 -2.13
N SER A 78 1.97 9.92 -2.83
CA SER A 78 1.87 8.54 -2.39
C SER A 78 2.53 8.46 -1.01
N GLY A 79 1.83 7.98 -0.01
CA GLY A 79 2.34 8.01 1.34
C GLY A 79 1.68 7.03 2.28
N GLU A 80 2.23 7.01 3.46
CA GLU A 80 1.70 6.29 4.58
C GLU A 80 0.40 6.95 5.05
N LEU A 81 -0.68 6.18 5.04
CA LEU A 81 -1.97 6.58 5.61
C LEU A 81 -2.05 6.23 7.09
N SER A 82 -1.38 5.14 7.49
CA SER A 82 -1.27 4.69 8.86
C SER A 82 -0.10 3.72 9.02
N SER A 83 0.66 3.86 10.10
CA SER A 83 1.65 2.88 10.56
C SER A 83 1.48 2.73 12.06
N GLU A 84 1.05 1.57 12.49
CA GLU A 84 0.74 1.28 13.88
C GLU A 84 1.62 0.12 14.35
N ASP A 85 2.54 0.41 15.26
CA ASP A 85 3.29 -0.58 16.02
C ASP A 85 2.61 -0.79 17.38
N SER A 86 2.62 -2.01 17.87
CA SER A 86 1.99 -2.38 19.15
C SER A 86 0.50 -1.99 19.18
N MET A 87 -0.19 -2.26 18.08
CA MET A 87 -1.59 -1.88 17.86
C MET A 87 -2.57 -2.72 18.68
N ILE A 88 -2.16 -3.91 19.12
CA ILE A 88 -3.03 -4.88 19.75
C ILE A 88 -2.61 -5.09 21.21
N ALA A 89 -3.53 -4.93 22.14
CA ALA A 89 -3.40 -5.62 23.43
C ALA A 89 -3.51 -7.14 23.16
N PRO A 90 -2.66 -7.99 23.73
CA PRO A 90 -2.70 -9.43 23.44
C PRO A 90 -4.10 -10.01 23.52
N VAL A 91 -4.53 -10.67 22.44
CA VAL A 91 -5.87 -11.27 22.31
C VAL A 91 -5.76 -12.78 22.27
N VAL A 92 -6.42 -13.45 23.19
CA VAL A 92 -6.48 -14.90 23.25
C VAL A 92 -7.64 -15.42 22.42
N VAL A 93 -7.34 -16.27 21.44
CA VAL A 93 -8.34 -17.01 20.67
C VAL A 93 -8.19 -18.50 20.99
N GLN A 94 -9.23 -19.09 21.53
CA GLN A 94 -9.22 -20.48 22.01
C GLN A 94 -10.11 -21.34 21.14
N THR A 95 -9.65 -22.56 20.83
CA THR A 95 -10.52 -23.60 20.29
C THR A 95 -11.35 -24.22 21.41
N THR A 96 -12.55 -24.65 21.06
CA THR A 96 -13.33 -25.55 21.92
C THR A 96 -13.29 -26.97 21.35
N ALA A 97 -13.47 -27.95 22.16
CA ALA A 97 -13.63 -29.34 21.70
C ALA A 97 -14.73 -29.39 20.62
N ASN A 98 -14.49 -30.09 19.54
CA ASN A 98 -15.41 -30.25 18.41
C ASN A 98 -15.79 -28.95 17.67
N SER A 99 -15.13 -27.84 17.93
CA SER A 99 -15.30 -26.63 17.11
C SER A 99 -14.32 -26.68 15.94
N GLY A 100 -14.79 -26.31 14.77
CA GLY A 100 -13.93 -26.05 13.63
C GLY A 100 -13.02 -24.84 13.89
N MET A 101 -13.10 -23.85 13.03
CA MET A 101 -12.37 -22.58 13.19
C MET A 101 -13.10 -21.69 14.22
N ASN A 102 -12.36 -21.18 15.19
CA ASN A 102 -12.78 -20.05 16.01
C ASN A 102 -11.95 -18.83 15.61
N SER A 103 -12.58 -17.67 15.46
CA SER A 103 -11.92 -16.45 15.02
C SER A 103 -12.44 -15.24 15.77
N THR A 104 -11.57 -14.23 15.89
CA THR A 104 -11.93 -12.94 16.47
C THR A 104 -11.21 -11.81 15.75
N GLU A 105 -11.81 -10.63 15.73
CA GLU A 105 -11.13 -9.42 15.29
C GLU A 105 -10.08 -9.04 16.34
N LEU A 106 -8.84 -8.86 15.87
CA LEU A 106 -7.72 -8.45 16.71
C LEU A 106 -7.61 -6.93 16.76
N TYR A 107 -7.79 -6.30 15.62
CA TYR A 107 -7.61 -4.86 15.47
C TYR A 107 -8.37 -4.34 14.25
N SER A 108 -8.84 -3.09 14.34
CA SER A 108 -9.39 -2.38 13.19
C SER A 108 -8.81 -0.97 13.07
N LYS A 109 -8.58 -0.55 11.84
CA LYS A 109 -8.08 0.79 11.51
C LYS A 109 -8.81 1.36 10.31
N SER A 110 -9.40 2.54 10.48
CA SER A 110 -10.00 3.30 9.38
C SER A 110 -8.98 4.22 8.71
N PHE A 111 -9.18 4.46 7.41
CA PHE A 111 -8.39 5.38 6.59
C PHE A 111 -9.27 6.01 5.50
N THR A 112 -8.84 7.15 4.96
CA THR A 112 -9.60 7.86 3.93
C THR A 112 -8.70 8.15 2.73
N LEU A 113 -9.23 7.87 1.54
CA LEU A 113 -8.62 8.20 0.26
C LEU A 113 -9.33 9.40 -0.34
N THR A 114 -8.57 10.40 -0.76
CA THR A 114 -9.10 11.60 -1.41
C THR A 114 -9.34 11.40 -2.90
N GLN A 115 -8.68 10.42 -3.50
CA GLN A 115 -8.82 10.02 -4.89
C GLN A 115 -8.49 8.54 -5.05
N LYS A 116 -8.63 7.99 -6.25
CA LYS A 116 -8.31 6.60 -6.56
C LYS A 116 -6.84 6.29 -6.26
N ALA A 117 -6.60 5.12 -5.65
CA ALA A 117 -5.26 4.68 -5.27
C ALA A 117 -5.08 3.17 -5.36
N LEU A 118 -3.83 2.73 -5.52
CA LEU A 118 -3.41 1.39 -5.14
C LEU A 118 -3.02 1.43 -3.66
N VAL A 119 -3.75 0.70 -2.83
CA VAL A 119 -3.51 0.65 -1.39
C VAL A 119 -2.78 -0.63 -1.04
N VAL A 120 -1.61 -0.49 -0.43
CA VAL A 120 -0.80 -1.59 0.11
C VAL A 120 -1.08 -1.71 1.60
N ILE A 121 -1.59 -2.86 2.01
CA ILE A 121 -1.87 -3.18 3.41
C ILE A 121 -0.94 -4.31 3.81
N THR A 122 -0.09 -4.04 4.81
CA THR A 122 0.88 -4.99 5.34
C THR A 122 0.59 -5.21 6.82
N TYR A 123 0.51 -6.44 7.24
CA TYR A 123 0.45 -6.78 8.65
C TYR A 123 1.59 -7.72 9.06
N TYR A 124 1.89 -7.67 10.35
CA TYR A 124 2.81 -8.55 11.05
C TYR A 124 2.24 -8.81 12.44
N VAL A 125 2.05 -10.08 12.82
CA VAL A 125 1.43 -10.46 14.10
C VAL A 125 2.15 -11.64 14.70
N SER A 126 2.55 -11.53 15.98
CA SER A 126 3.07 -12.64 16.75
C SER A 126 1.95 -13.53 17.27
N MET A 127 2.26 -14.80 17.43
CA MET A 127 1.38 -15.83 17.97
C MET A 127 2.14 -16.66 19.00
N ASP A 128 1.57 -16.83 20.16
CA ASP A 128 2.03 -17.76 21.18
C ASP A 128 1.03 -18.90 21.32
N PHE A 129 1.48 -20.13 21.14
CA PHE A 129 0.65 -21.32 21.17
C PHE A 129 0.74 -22.01 22.51
N GLU A 130 -0.39 -22.16 23.17
CA GLU A 130 -0.50 -22.73 24.50
C GLU A 130 -1.65 -23.75 24.57
N ASP A 131 -1.63 -24.58 25.54
CA ASP A 131 -2.83 -25.36 25.91
C ASP A 131 -3.90 -24.44 26.52
N THR A 132 -5.07 -24.92 26.79
CA THR A 132 -6.17 -24.13 27.35
C THR A 132 -5.95 -23.65 28.79
N ALA A 133 -4.90 -24.10 29.42
CA ALA A 133 -4.47 -23.68 30.77
C ALA A 133 -3.29 -22.66 30.70
N GLY A 134 -2.82 -22.30 29.50
CA GLY A 134 -1.69 -21.41 29.32
C GLY A 134 -0.33 -22.09 29.46
N ALA A 135 -0.26 -23.41 29.32
CA ALA A 135 0.99 -24.15 29.38
C ALA A 135 1.48 -24.56 27.98
N THR A 136 2.77 -24.89 27.89
CA THR A 136 3.37 -25.35 26.63
C THR A 136 2.65 -26.62 26.14
N ILE A 137 2.25 -26.63 24.87
CA ILE A 137 1.66 -27.77 24.20
C ILE A 137 2.72 -28.86 24.04
N VAL A 138 2.38 -30.11 24.44
CA VAL A 138 3.28 -31.27 24.31
C VAL A 138 2.53 -32.53 23.84
N ASP A 139 1.35 -32.34 23.25
CA ASP A 139 0.43 -33.43 22.91
C ASP A 139 0.76 -34.16 21.59
N GLY A 140 1.80 -33.75 20.89
CA GLY A 140 2.20 -34.36 19.63
C GLY A 140 1.21 -34.13 18.46
N ARG A 141 0.34 -33.15 18.56
CA ARG A 141 -0.69 -32.85 17.55
C ARG A 141 -0.45 -31.50 16.90
N ALA A 142 -0.67 -31.42 15.61
CA ALA A 142 -0.58 -30.14 14.87
C ALA A 142 -1.69 -29.18 15.31
N LYS A 143 -1.32 -27.92 15.52
CA LYS A 143 -2.19 -26.78 15.79
C LYS A 143 -2.05 -25.79 14.63
N ILE A 144 -3.15 -25.21 14.20
CA ILE A 144 -3.15 -24.27 13.08
C ILE A 144 -3.72 -22.93 13.54
N ALA A 145 -3.00 -21.86 13.24
CA ALA A 145 -3.50 -20.51 13.39
C ALA A 145 -3.44 -19.75 12.05
N HIS A 146 -4.40 -18.88 11.84
CA HIS A 146 -4.50 -18.04 10.66
C HIS A 146 -4.56 -16.58 11.05
N ASN A 147 -3.98 -15.71 10.21
CA ASN A 147 -4.27 -14.29 10.19
C ASN A 147 -4.77 -13.91 8.81
N TYR A 148 -5.73 -13.01 8.75
CA TYR A 148 -6.31 -12.44 7.54
C TYR A 148 -7.06 -11.17 7.93
N TRP A 149 -7.47 -10.39 6.94
CA TRP A 149 -8.25 -9.19 7.20
C TRP A 149 -9.44 -9.06 6.25
N TYR A 150 -10.43 -8.30 6.68
CA TYR A 150 -11.55 -7.86 5.87
C TYR A 150 -11.42 -6.37 5.57
N LEU A 151 -11.88 -5.97 4.39
CA LEU A 151 -12.08 -4.56 4.06
C LEU A 151 -13.46 -4.15 4.54
N GLY A 152 -13.54 -3.00 5.20
CA GLY A 152 -14.79 -2.40 5.66
C GLY A 152 -15.05 -1.02 5.06
N ASP A 153 -16.19 -0.45 5.42
CA ASP A 153 -16.71 0.86 4.97
C ASP A 153 -16.29 2.04 5.89
N GLY A 154 -15.26 1.84 6.67
CA GLY A 154 -14.79 2.77 7.69
C GLY A 154 -15.09 2.32 9.13
N THR A 155 -16.07 1.47 9.34
CA THR A 155 -16.47 0.95 10.65
C THR A 155 -16.85 -0.52 10.64
N THR A 156 -17.50 -1.00 9.58
CA THR A 156 -18.09 -2.34 9.50
C THR A 156 -17.34 -3.20 8.49
N PRO A 157 -16.85 -4.40 8.87
CA PRO A 157 -16.17 -5.30 7.96
C PRO A 157 -17.13 -5.91 6.92
N ASN A 158 -16.69 -5.98 5.67
CA ASN A 158 -17.33 -6.81 4.68
C ASN A 158 -16.74 -8.23 4.73
N THR A 159 -17.42 -9.13 5.40
CA THR A 159 -16.97 -10.51 5.64
C THR A 159 -17.13 -11.44 4.44
N THR A 160 -17.64 -10.97 3.29
CA THR A 160 -17.81 -11.81 2.09
C THR A 160 -16.50 -12.18 1.43
N LYS A 161 -15.44 -11.38 1.65
CA LYS A 161 -14.11 -11.59 1.08
C LYS A 161 -13.03 -11.27 2.08
N SER A 162 -12.21 -12.27 2.42
CA SER A 162 -11.00 -12.09 3.19
C SER A 162 -9.78 -11.84 2.30
N TYR A 163 -8.81 -11.14 2.85
CA TYR A 163 -7.56 -10.79 2.19
C TYR A 163 -6.35 -11.22 3.02
N GLY A 164 -5.24 -11.49 2.33
CA GLY A 164 -3.95 -11.68 2.97
C GLY A 164 -3.89 -12.84 3.95
N MET A 165 -4.64 -13.94 3.71
CA MET A 165 -4.60 -15.08 4.61
C MET A 165 -3.19 -15.69 4.67
N THR A 166 -2.70 -15.86 5.89
CA THR A 166 -1.46 -16.56 6.22
C THR A 166 -1.74 -17.57 7.33
N SER A 167 -1.10 -18.73 7.22
CA SER A 167 -1.32 -19.82 8.15
C SER A 167 0.01 -20.29 8.72
N SER A 168 0.04 -20.55 10.02
CA SER A 168 1.15 -21.20 10.70
C SER A 168 0.68 -22.49 11.34
N VAL A 169 1.55 -23.49 11.28
CA VAL A 169 1.35 -24.79 11.94
C VAL A 169 2.37 -24.91 13.06
N TYR A 170 1.88 -25.24 14.24
CA TYR A 170 2.68 -25.47 15.43
C TYR A 170 2.57 -26.93 15.87
N PHE A 171 3.69 -27.52 16.21
CA PHE A 171 3.76 -28.92 16.66
C PHE A 171 4.83 -29.07 17.72
N ASN A 172 4.45 -29.56 18.87
CA ASN A 172 5.34 -29.98 19.93
C ASN A 172 4.97 -31.36 20.46
N SER A 173 5.95 -32.05 20.98
CA SER A 173 5.77 -33.33 21.72
C SER A 173 6.53 -33.28 23.05
N ASP A 174 6.33 -34.24 23.88
CA ASP A 174 7.02 -34.41 25.18
C ASP A 174 8.56 -34.48 25.05
N THR A 175 9.06 -34.86 23.88
CA THR A 175 10.49 -35.03 23.62
C THR A 175 11.08 -33.92 22.73
N LEU A 176 10.26 -33.19 22.02
CA LEU A 176 10.67 -32.14 21.08
C LEU A 176 9.77 -30.92 21.28
N THR A 177 10.26 -29.94 22.03
CA THR A 177 9.54 -28.70 22.32
C THR A 177 10.25 -27.48 21.73
N ALA A 178 9.48 -26.59 21.13
CA ALA A 178 9.87 -25.24 20.82
C ALA A 178 9.02 -24.28 21.67
N SER A 179 9.59 -23.17 22.06
CA SER A 179 8.88 -22.10 22.78
C SER A 179 9.20 -20.74 22.14
N GLY A 180 8.32 -19.79 22.35
CA GLY A 180 8.43 -18.43 21.83
C GLY A 180 7.42 -18.15 20.73
N TYR A 181 7.55 -16.98 20.13
CA TYR A 181 6.58 -16.51 19.16
C TYR A 181 6.79 -17.09 17.77
N VAL A 182 5.68 -17.46 17.15
CA VAL A 182 5.56 -17.68 15.70
C VAL A 182 4.96 -16.41 15.09
N TYR A 183 5.33 -16.09 13.85
CA TYR A 183 4.90 -14.85 13.24
C TYR A 183 4.21 -15.08 11.91
N ASN A 184 3.09 -14.39 11.70
CA ASN A 184 2.44 -14.26 10.42
C ASN A 184 2.63 -12.85 9.88
N SER A 185 3.00 -12.74 8.62
CA SER A 185 3.12 -11.47 7.90
C SER A 185 2.63 -11.58 6.47
N ARG A 186 1.95 -10.56 5.99
CA ARG A 186 1.48 -10.49 4.61
C ARG A 186 1.26 -9.06 4.15
N SER A 187 1.64 -8.80 2.88
CA SER A 187 1.27 -7.59 2.15
C SER A 187 0.27 -7.91 1.06
N VAL A 188 -0.73 -7.07 0.89
CA VAL A 188 -1.73 -7.16 -0.19
C VAL A 188 -1.92 -5.78 -0.79
N THR A 189 -1.95 -5.69 -2.12
CA THR A 189 -2.25 -4.47 -2.85
C THR A 189 -3.63 -4.56 -3.47
N ILE A 190 -4.49 -3.56 -3.22
CA ILE A 190 -5.84 -3.48 -3.79
C ILE A 190 -6.09 -2.09 -4.38
N PRO A 191 -6.76 -1.99 -5.56
CA PRO A 191 -7.22 -0.72 -6.09
C PRO A 191 -8.50 -0.29 -5.36
N LEU A 192 -8.53 0.95 -4.88
CA LEU A 192 -9.69 1.55 -4.22
C LEU A 192 -9.95 2.94 -4.82
N ASP A 193 -11.22 3.30 -4.96
CA ASP A 193 -11.64 4.65 -5.34
C ASP A 193 -11.57 5.59 -4.13
N ALA A 194 -11.81 6.90 -4.34
CA ALA A 194 -11.93 7.86 -3.23
C ALA A 194 -13.04 7.42 -2.26
N GLY A 195 -12.78 7.49 -0.96
CA GLY A 195 -13.73 7.04 0.05
C GLY A 195 -13.10 6.74 1.40
N THR A 196 -13.93 6.40 2.38
CA THR A 196 -13.50 5.96 3.70
C THR A 196 -13.61 4.45 3.81
N TYR A 197 -12.56 3.82 4.30
CA TYR A 197 -12.41 2.37 4.41
C TYR A 197 -11.89 1.99 5.79
N SER A 198 -11.96 0.71 6.10
CA SER A 198 -11.32 0.16 7.30
C SER A 198 -10.70 -1.22 7.01
N VAL A 199 -9.60 -1.50 7.68
CA VAL A 199 -8.99 -2.83 7.74
C VAL A 199 -9.37 -3.46 9.05
N HIS A 200 -9.90 -4.68 9.01
CA HIS A 200 -10.30 -5.48 10.18
C HIS A 200 -9.44 -6.74 10.22
N LEU A 201 -8.35 -6.68 11.00
CA LEU A 201 -7.40 -7.79 11.14
C LEU A 201 -7.95 -8.84 12.09
N ASN A 202 -7.90 -10.10 11.67
CA ASN A 202 -8.45 -11.23 12.40
C ASN A 202 -7.36 -12.26 12.74
N GLY A 203 -7.51 -12.87 13.91
CA GLY A 203 -6.82 -14.08 14.31
C GLY A 203 -7.81 -15.24 14.38
N ALA A 204 -7.41 -16.39 13.88
CA ALA A 204 -8.23 -17.59 13.92
C ALA A 204 -7.39 -18.80 14.30
N VAL A 205 -8.00 -19.71 15.02
CA VAL A 205 -7.41 -20.99 15.41
C VAL A 205 -8.29 -22.12 14.90
N PHE A 206 -7.67 -23.17 14.42
CA PHE A 206 -8.36 -24.34 13.91
C PHE A 206 -7.94 -25.57 14.72
N GLY A 207 -8.83 -26.02 15.60
CA GLY A 207 -8.69 -27.24 16.33
C GLY A 207 -9.40 -28.38 15.60
N GLY A 208 -8.70 -29.07 14.73
CA GLY A 208 -9.25 -30.23 14.00
C GLY A 208 -9.54 -31.43 14.86
N GLY A 209 -9.61 -31.25 16.18
CA GLY A 209 -9.82 -32.35 17.14
C GLY A 209 -11.28 -32.62 17.40
N LEU A 210 -11.64 -33.88 17.38
CA LEU A 210 -12.94 -34.37 17.79
C LEU A 210 -13.03 -34.60 19.30
N THR A 211 -11.94 -34.33 20.04
CA THR A 211 -11.82 -34.58 21.47
C THR A 211 -11.34 -33.32 22.20
N SER A 212 -11.65 -33.20 23.48
CA SER A 212 -11.20 -32.11 24.36
C SER A 212 -9.68 -31.96 24.41
N ASP A 213 -8.95 -33.06 24.20
CA ASP A 213 -7.48 -33.06 24.23
C ASP A 213 -6.82 -32.38 23.08
N ALA A 214 -7.57 -32.01 22.03
CA ALA A 214 -7.06 -31.23 20.90
C ALA A 214 -7.27 -29.73 21.05
N ALA A 215 -7.94 -29.29 22.11
CA ALA A 215 -8.19 -27.87 22.36
C ALA A 215 -6.88 -27.17 22.72
N PHE A 216 -6.74 -25.95 22.20
CA PHE A 216 -5.60 -25.08 22.44
C PHE A 216 -6.03 -23.61 22.32
N GLN A 217 -5.15 -22.74 22.73
CA GLN A 217 -5.31 -21.29 22.54
C GLN A 217 -4.09 -20.71 21.85
N VAL A 218 -4.29 -19.55 21.24
CA VAL A 218 -3.22 -18.73 20.68
C VAL A 218 -3.41 -17.31 21.19
N THR A 219 -2.36 -16.77 21.78
CA THR A 219 -2.27 -15.36 22.13
C THR A 219 -1.66 -14.60 20.95
N PHE A 220 -2.46 -13.72 20.33
CA PHE A 220 -2.05 -12.89 19.22
C PHE A 220 -1.64 -11.51 19.72
N GLY A 221 -0.61 -10.88 19.10
CA GLY A 221 -0.36 -9.46 19.19
C GLY A 221 0.55 -9.02 20.34
N ALA A 222 1.44 -9.88 20.85
CA ALA A 222 2.50 -9.43 21.76
C ALA A 222 3.55 -8.54 21.04
N ILE A 223 3.77 -8.80 19.76
CA ILE A 223 4.54 -7.99 18.82
C ILE A 223 3.74 -7.95 17.52
N ASP A 224 3.40 -6.75 17.07
CA ASP A 224 2.52 -6.60 15.92
C ASP A 224 2.75 -5.27 15.20
N ARG A 225 2.31 -5.21 13.94
CA ARG A 225 2.34 -4.01 13.11
C ARG A 225 1.26 -4.06 12.03
N LEU A 226 0.65 -2.92 11.73
CA LEU A 226 -0.21 -2.72 10.58
C LEU A 226 0.20 -1.44 9.85
N ASP A 227 0.60 -1.58 8.59
CA ASP A 227 0.94 -0.46 7.71
C ASP A 227 -0.09 -0.35 6.59
N ILE A 228 -0.56 0.85 6.32
CA ILE A 228 -1.47 1.18 5.23
C ILE A 228 -0.86 2.31 4.42
N HIS A 229 -0.46 2.03 3.19
CA HIS A 229 0.14 2.99 2.27
C HIS A 229 -0.73 3.15 1.04
N ALA A 230 -0.89 4.38 0.56
CA ALA A 230 -1.57 4.68 -0.70
C ALA A 230 -0.59 5.14 -1.76
N MET A 231 -0.73 4.60 -2.95
CA MET A 231 -0.13 5.10 -4.19
C MET A 231 -1.28 5.65 -5.04
N TYR A 232 -1.44 6.95 -5.04
CA TYR A 232 -2.50 7.61 -5.79
C TYR A 232 -2.28 7.50 -7.30
N LEU A 233 -3.38 7.29 -8.04
CA LEU A 233 -3.40 7.08 -9.49
C LEU A 233 -3.91 8.32 -10.22
#